data_7a3ea76d648ca804e3ba44838cae742f
#
_entry.id   7a3ea76d648ca804e3ba44838cae742f
#
_cell.length_a   1.000
_cell.length_b   1.000
_cell.length_c   1.000
_cell.angle_alpha   90.00
_cell.angle_beta   90.00
_cell.angle_gamma   90.00
#
_symmetry.space_group_name_H-M   'P 1'
#
loop_
_entity.id
_entity.type
_entity.pdbx_description
1 polymer ?
#
loop_
_entity_poly.entity_id
_entity_poly.type
_entity_poly.pdbx_seq_one_letter_code
_entity_poly.pdbx_strand_id
1 'polypeptide(L)'
;MSKKLEDIETRSEEVQDLLGRVPSWITRNGIILVAVLLFVMVAGSWFFKYPDIITAPVVVTSENPPANLLARVDGKLTTIMIMDKQKVDRGELLAMLETSLKYEDLTDLKKQLSLLAPFVKTFRPEQIIPFQRNYLLGEIQPQFADFSKKYNDYQKFVTRNYFPGKIRSQQKQLNLSKSGYSSQLARKKALSEDLQITKKKFQRDSVLNKRGVLSLDEFDKTKREWFQKQAEYEDMLSALSVTEQSLENAGQQVAEAENLSGEKEAALQLGLKEAYDVLSGAIDVWELNYLIKSPVRGEVNFSKFWSPNQNVAKGEVVFTVIPEGNNALVGKVRLKINGAGKVKSGQRVNLKFANYPYMEFGIVKGEVSRISSVPTNDYYAMEVSLPNQLVSTYGKKFEFQQELQGTAEVITEDQRLLTRIFHPVRSIFSERFAK
;
A
#
# COMPACT_ATOMS: atom_id res chain seq x y z
N MET A 1 -105.02 -35.47 29.68
CA MET A 1 -105.45 -34.53 28.62
C MET A 1 -104.51 -34.65 27.43
N SER A 2 -105.04 -35.20 26.40
CA SER A 2 -104.63 -35.50 25.04
C SER A 2 -104.26 -34.28 24.27
N LYS A 3 -103.19 -34.41 23.40
CA LYS A 3 -103.13 -33.82 22.05
C LYS A 3 -101.88 -34.39 21.36
N LYS A 4 -102.05 -35.35 20.52
CA LYS A 4 -101.97 -35.49 19.08
C LYS A 4 -100.76 -34.77 18.44
N LEU A 5 -99.82 -35.58 17.96
CA LEU A 5 -98.83 -35.33 16.98
C LEU A 5 -99.44 -35.56 15.60
N GLU A 6 -99.51 -34.51 14.79
CA GLU A 6 -99.89 -34.57 13.39
C GLU A 6 -98.68 -34.78 12.48
N ASP A 7 -98.88 -35.67 11.55
CA ASP A 7 -98.22 -36.04 10.32
C ASP A 7 -97.14 -35.04 9.77
N ILE A 8 -95.97 -35.58 9.58
CA ILE A 8 -95.02 -35.07 8.66
C ILE A 8 -95.14 -35.89 7.36
N GLU A 9 -95.59 -35.21 6.32
CA GLU A 9 -95.72 -35.77 4.96
C GLU A 9 -94.35 -36.30 4.49
N THR A 10 -94.31 -37.57 4.18
CA THR A 10 -93.22 -38.26 3.52
C THR A 10 -93.11 -37.70 2.05
N ARG A 11 -92.03 -37.11 1.73
CA ARG A 11 -91.69 -36.72 0.35
C ARG A 11 -91.86 -37.93 -0.60
N SER A 12 -92.41 -37.66 -1.74
CA SER A 12 -92.77 -38.65 -2.77
C SER A 12 -91.60 -39.58 -3.11
N GLU A 13 -91.95 -40.88 -3.28
CA GLU A 13 -91.02 -41.97 -3.64
C GLU A 13 -90.15 -41.69 -4.87
N GLU A 14 -90.59 -40.82 -5.75
CA GLU A 14 -89.83 -40.40 -6.96
C GLU A 14 -88.56 -39.62 -6.67
N VAL A 15 -88.48 -38.87 -5.54
CA VAL A 15 -87.26 -38.13 -5.14
C VAL A 15 -86.23 -39.04 -4.48
N GLN A 16 -86.67 -40.10 -3.82
CA GLN A 16 -85.77 -41.12 -3.23
C GLN A 16 -85.14 -42.02 -4.30
N ASP A 17 -85.83 -42.28 -5.41
CA ASP A 17 -85.34 -43.16 -6.49
C ASP A 17 -84.30 -42.42 -7.37
N LEU A 18 -84.36 -41.08 -7.44
CA LEU A 18 -83.34 -40.23 -8.16
C LEU A 18 -82.05 -40.04 -7.32
N LEU A 19 -82.15 -40.12 -5.98
CA LEU A 19 -80.93 -39.96 -5.15
C LEU A 19 -80.27 -41.32 -4.84
N GLY A 20 -80.97 -42.44 -5.11
CA GLY A 20 -80.51 -43.80 -4.80
C GLY A 20 -79.68 -44.52 -5.88
N ARG A 21 -79.65 -44.01 -7.09
CA ARG A 21 -78.90 -44.65 -8.19
C ARG A 21 -77.59 -43.92 -8.52
N VAL A 22 -76.64 -44.01 -7.60
CA VAL A 22 -75.25 -43.77 -7.99
C VAL A 22 -74.77 -44.99 -8.78
N PRO A 23 -74.35 -44.88 -10.04
CA PRO A 23 -73.92 -46.06 -10.79
C PRO A 23 -72.82 -46.77 -10.04
N SER A 24 -73.12 -48.03 -9.64
CA SER A 24 -72.20 -48.84 -8.84
C SER A 24 -70.85 -49.07 -9.44
N TRP A 25 -70.71 -48.81 -10.76
CA TRP A 25 -69.50 -48.87 -11.44
C TRP A 25 -68.61 -47.64 -11.18
N ILE A 26 -69.15 -46.41 -11.08
CA ILE A 26 -68.42 -45.15 -10.84
C ILE A 26 -67.91 -45.15 -9.37
N THR A 27 -68.66 -45.62 -8.39
CA THR A 27 -68.18 -45.64 -7.01
C THR A 27 -67.14 -46.74 -6.76
N ARG A 28 -67.18 -47.88 -7.43
CA ARG A 28 -66.22 -48.95 -7.28
C ARG A 28 -64.95 -48.76 -8.06
N ASN A 29 -64.99 -48.18 -9.29
CA ASN A 29 -63.84 -47.99 -10.12
C ASN A 29 -63.39 -46.53 -10.13
N GLY A 30 -64.17 -45.53 -9.70
CA GLY A 30 -63.82 -44.13 -9.64
C GLY A 30 -62.60 -43.87 -8.72
N ILE A 31 -62.56 -44.52 -7.56
CA ILE A 31 -61.43 -44.42 -6.64
C ILE A 31 -60.12 -44.96 -7.28
N ILE A 32 -60.26 -46.10 -8.01
CA ILE A 32 -59.11 -46.71 -8.69
C ILE A 32 -58.65 -45.80 -9.84
N LEU A 33 -59.55 -45.20 -10.60
CA LEU A 33 -59.24 -44.27 -11.70
C LEU A 33 -58.57 -43.01 -11.17
N VAL A 34 -59.05 -42.43 -10.07
CA VAL A 34 -58.39 -41.28 -9.40
C VAL A 34 -57.03 -41.68 -8.86
N ALA A 35 -56.90 -42.87 -8.24
CA ALA A 35 -55.60 -43.37 -7.74
C ALA A 35 -54.60 -43.60 -8.86
N VAL A 36 -55.03 -44.17 -9.99
CA VAL A 36 -54.16 -44.34 -11.20
C VAL A 36 -53.76 -42.98 -11.80
N LEU A 37 -54.69 -42.02 -11.88
CA LEU A 37 -54.40 -40.68 -12.38
C LEU A 37 -53.41 -39.93 -11.47
N LEU A 38 -53.59 -40.05 -10.15
CA LEU A 38 -52.64 -39.53 -9.16
C LEU A 38 -51.26 -40.19 -9.28
N PHE A 39 -51.25 -41.52 -9.44
CA PHE A 39 -49.99 -42.26 -9.64
C PHE A 39 -49.29 -41.84 -10.91
N VAL A 40 -49.96 -41.65 -12.04
CA VAL A 40 -49.43 -41.17 -13.29
C VAL A 40 -48.92 -39.75 -13.13
N MET A 41 -49.64 -38.85 -12.42
CA MET A 41 -49.16 -37.50 -12.11
C MET A 41 -47.90 -37.51 -11.27
N VAL A 42 -47.82 -38.33 -10.23
CA VAL A 42 -46.66 -38.47 -9.35
C VAL A 42 -45.47 -39.08 -10.12
N ALA A 43 -45.71 -40.15 -10.89
CA ALA A 43 -44.69 -40.75 -11.75
C ALA A 43 -44.19 -39.80 -12.84
N GLY A 44 -45.11 -39.04 -13.49
CA GLY A 44 -44.76 -37.96 -14.40
C GLY A 44 -43.93 -36.85 -13.75
N SER A 45 -44.34 -36.41 -12.55
CA SER A 45 -43.62 -35.39 -11.76
C SER A 45 -42.21 -35.86 -11.33
N TRP A 46 -41.97 -37.15 -11.23
CA TRP A 46 -40.62 -37.69 -11.01
C TRP A 46 -39.74 -37.61 -12.24
N PHE A 47 -40.29 -37.72 -13.43
CA PHE A 47 -39.56 -37.75 -14.69
C PHE A 47 -39.22 -36.35 -15.18
N PHE A 48 -40.07 -35.36 -14.93
CA PHE A 48 -39.86 -33.97 -15.40
C PHE A 48 -38.96 -33.23 -14.42
N LYS A 49 -37.81 -32.75 -14.96
CA LYS A 49 -36.88 -31.85 -14.27
C LYS A 49 -37.17 -30.42 -14.73
N TYR A 50 -37.21 -29.50 -13.79
CA TYR A 50 -37.36 -28.07 -14.06
C TYR A 50 -36.14 -27.31 -13.48
N PRO A 51 -35.46 -26.47 -14.25
CA PRO A 51 -34.34 -25.70 -13.73
C PRO A 51 -34.81 -24.70 -12.67
N ASP A 52 -34.10 -24.64 -11.55
CA ASP A 52 -34.31 -23.57 -10.56
C ASP A 52 -33.57 -22.32 -11.08
N ILE A 53 -34.25 -21.16 -11.10
CA ILE A 53 -33.75 -19.93 -11.69
C ILE A 53 -33.61 -18.88 -10.60
N ILE A 54 -32.41 -18.32 -10.48
CA ILE A 54 -32.16 -17.19 -9.59
C ILE A 54 -32.03 -15.93 -10.43
N THR A 55 -32.90 -14.95 -10.16
CA THR A 55 -32.92 -13.67 -10.87
C THR A 55 -32.15 -12.61 -10.08
N ALA A 56 -31.30 -11.86 -10.76
CA ALA A 56 -30.53 -10.77 -10.17
C ALA A 56 -30.31 -9.63 -11.19
N PRO A 57 -30.21 -8.37 -10.74
CA PRO A 57 -29.89 -7.27 -11.62
C PRO A 57 -28.45 -7.41 -12.17
N VAL A 58 -28.28 -7.13 -13.45
CA VAL A 58 -27.00 -7.16 -14.16
C VAL A 58 -26.74 -5.84 -14.87
N VAL A 59 -25.48 -5.43 -14.87
CA VAL A 59 -24.94 -4.36 -15.70
C VAL A 59 -23.84 -4.95 -16.56
N VAL A 60 -24.03 -4.96 -17.86
CA VAL A 60 -23.02 -5.39 -18.83
C VAL A 60 -22.12 -4.22 -19.15
N THR A 61 -20.84 -4.40 -18.93
CA THR A 61 -19.79 -3.41 -19.18
C THR A 61 -18.58 -4.08 -19.83
N SER A 62 -17.64 -3.30 -20.34
CA SER A 62 -16.34 -3.81 -20.78
C SER A 62 -15.53 -4.30 -19.57
N GLU A 63 -14.69 -5.32 -19.75
CA GLU A 63 -13.73 -5.78 -18.72
C GLU A 63 -12.80 -4.64 -18.27
N ASN A 64 -12.43 -3.77 -19.22
CA ASN A 64 -11.70 -2.53 -18.95
C ASN A 64 -12.61 -1.33 -19.19
N PRO A 65 -13.31 -0.82 -18.16
CA PRO A 65 -14.21 0.29 -18.32
C PRO A 65 -13.47 1.58 -18.66
N PRO A 66 -14.11 2.55 -19.32
CA PRO A 66 -13.53 3.86 -19.57
C PRO A 66 -13.05 4.53 -18.30
N ALA A 67 -11.88 5.13 -18.37
CA ALA A 67 -11.27 5.86 -17.26
C ALA A 67 -11.69 7.34 -17.32
N ASN A 68 -12.49 7.79 -16.36
CA ASN A 68 -12.85 9.20 -16.22
C ASN A 68 -11.74 9.97 -15.51
N LEU A 69 -11.20 11.00 -16.16
CA LEU A 69 -10.17 11.87 -15.64
C LEU A 69 -10.82 13.08 -14.98
N LEU A 70 -10.75 13.11 -13.65
CA LEU A 70 -11.36 14.14 -12.83
C LEU A 70 -10.36 15.25 -12.52
N ALA A 71 -10.79 16.52 -12.57
CA ALA A 71 -10.02 17.62 -12.00
C ALA A 71 -9.91 17.43 -10.47
N ARG A 72 -8.71 17.58 -9.94
CA ARG A 72 -8.45 17.41 -8.50
C ARG A 72 -8.51 18.70 -7.70
N VAL A 73 -8.34 19.81 -8.40
CA VAL A 73 -8.45 21.18 -7.87
C VAL A 73 -9.32 22.02 -8.78
N ASP A 74 -9.89 23.08 -8.24
CA ASP A 74 -10.54 24.11 -9.03
C ASP A 74 -9.51 24.89 -9.81
N GLY A 75 -9.78 25.20 -11.04
CA GLY A 75 -8.85 25.96 -11.86
C GLY A 75 -9.32 26.15 -13.29
N LYS A 76 -8.49 26.73 -14.11
CA LYS A 76 -8.72 26.97 -15.53
C LYS A 76 -7.84 26.07 -16.35
N LEU A 77 -8.36 25.43 -17.38
CA LEU A 77 -7.55 24.67 -18.35
C LEU A 77 -6.69 25.66 -19.17
N THR A 78 -5.37 25.61 -18.98
CA THR A 78 -4.46 26.50 -19.69
C THR A 78 -4.10 25.94 -21.06
N THR A 79 -3.78 24.65 -21.11
CA THR A 79 -3.33 23.99 -22.33
C THR A 79 -3.98 22.63 -22.46
N ILE A 80 -4.47 22.32 -23.64
CA ILE A 80 -4.93 20.99 -24.06
C ILE A 80 -3.95 20.54 -25.15
N MET A 81 -3.27 19.41 -24.93
CA MET A 81 -2.19 18.91 -25.81
C MET A 81 -2.66 17.83 -26.77
N ILE A 82 -3.93 17.46 -26.71
CA ILE A 82 -4.54 16.37 -27.46
C ILE A 82 -5.76 16.85 -28.22
N MET A 83 -6.18 16.06 -29.21
CA MET A 83 -7.43 16.21 -29.93
C MET A 83 -8.45 15.17 -29.49
N ASP A 84 -9.73 15.46 -29.70
CA ASP A 84 -10.80 14.48 -29.46
C ASP A 84 -10.57 13.24 -30.32
N LYS A 85 -10.81 12.04 -29.75
CA LYS A 85 -10.56 10.73 -30.36
C LYS A 85 -9.08 10.42 -30.68
N GLN A 86 -8.15 11.19 -30.12
CA GLN A 86 -6.74 10.88 -30.28
C GLN A 86 -6.35 9.66 -29.41
N LYS A 87 -5.48 8.81 -29.96
CA LYS A 87 -4.87 7.71 -29.21
C LYS A 87 -3.74 8.25 -28.37
N VAL A 88 -3.70 7.82 -27.10
CA VAL A 88 -2.72 8.25 -26.11
C VAL A 88 -2.12 7.05 -25.37
N ASP A 89 -0.89 7.20 -24.93
CA ASP A 89 -0.21 6.20 -24.12
C ASP A 89 -0.42 6.43 -22.61
N ARG A 90 -0.14 5.39 -21.82
CA ARG A 90 -0.19 5.51 -20.36
C ARG A 90 0.84 6.51 -19.86
N GLY A 91 0.41 7.48 -19.04
CA GLY A 91 1.25 8.53 -18.48
C GLY A 91 1.40 9.75 -19.39
N GLU A 92 0.84 9.74 -20.59
CA GLU A 92 0.88 10.88 -21.52
C GLU A 92 0.12 12.06 -20.93
N LEU A 93 0.70 13.27 -21.09
CA LEU A 93 0.12 14.53 -20.62
C LEU A 93 -0.95 15.00 -21.60
N LEU A 94 -2.18 15.11 -21.11
CA LEU A 94 -3.35 15.48 -21.92
C LEU A 94 -3.68 16.97 -21.81
N ALA A 95 -3.65 17.50 -20.60
CA ALA A 95 -3.92 18.91 -20.34
C ALA A 95 -3.25 19.38 -19.05
N MET A 96 -3.18 20.69 -18.89
CA MET A 96 -2.65 21.37 -17.72
C MET A 96 -3.61 22.43 -17.21
N LEU A 97 -3.82 22.45 -15.90
CA LEU A 97 -4.53 23.51 -15.20
C LEU A 97 -3.65 24.74 -14.99
N GLU A 98 -4.26 25.91 -14.82
CA GLU A 98 -3.59 27.16 -14.54
C GLU A 98 -2.79 27.09 -13.25
N THR A 99 -1.55 27.51 -13.30
CA THR A 99 -0.60 27.48 -12.19
C THR A 99 0.40 28.61 -12.31
N SER A 100 0.97 29.05 -11.18
CA SER A 100 2.06 30.02 -11.14
C SER A 100 3.45 29.40 -11.44
N LEU A 101 3.52 28.07 -11.58
CA LEU A 101 4.74 27.34 -11.87
C LEU A 101 5.00 27.28 -13.38
N LYS A 102 6.25 27.43 -13.78
CA LYS A 102 6.68 27.16 -15.15
C LYS A 102 6.97 25.68 -15.34
N TYR A 103 6.25 25.01 -16.23
CA TYR A 103 6.38 23.57 -16.46
C TYR A 103 7.79 23.16 -16.95
N GLU A 104 8.45 24.01 -17.72
CA GLU A 104 9.83 23.79 -18.18
C GLU A 104 10.82 23.72 -17.00
N ASP A 105 10.68 24.66 -16.05
CA ASP A 105 11.50 24.72 -14.84
C ASP A 105 11.30 23.46 -13.97
N LEU A 106 10.06 22.99 -13.86
CA LEU A 106 9.75 21.74 -13.14
C LEU A 106 10.39 20.53 -13.81
N THR A 107 10.32 20.45 -15.13
CA THR A 107 10.86 19.32 -15.89
C THR A 107 12.38 19.26 -15.75
N ASP A 108 13.07 20.41 -15.83
CA ASP A 108 14.52 20.49 -15.61
C ASP A 108 14.87 20.14 -14.14
N LEU A 109 14.12 20.67 -13.18
CA LEU A 109 14.29 20.33 -11.76
C LEU A 109 14.16 18.82 -11.52
N LYS A 110 13.13 18.16 -12.06
CA LYS A 110 12.95 16.69 -11.93
C LYS A 110 14.14 15.93 -12.51
N LYS A 111 14.65 16.36 -13.66
CA LYS A 111 15.85 15.78 -14.26
C LYS A 111 17.05 15.93 -13.33
N GLN A 112 17.27 17.11 -12.75
CA GLN A 112 18.36 17.36 -11.81
C GLN A 112 18.21 16.50 -10.53
N LEU A 113 17.00 16.44 -9.96
CA LEU A 113 16.72 15.61 -8.80
C LEU A 113 16.95 14.12 -9.07
N SER A 114 16.60 13.63 -10.26
CA SER A 114 16.86 12.25 -10.65
C SER A 114 18.37 11.93 -10.72
N LEU A 115 19.18 12.87 -11.16
CA LEU A 115 20.65 12.76 -11.16
C LEU A 115 21.23 12.82 -9.74
N LEU A 116 20.58 13.54 -8.82
CA LEU A 116 20.99 13.64 -7.41
C LEU A 116 20.50 12.46 -6.55
N ALA A 117 19.50 11.71 -6.99
CA ALA A 117 18.92 10.59 -6.23
C ALA A 117 19.94 9.55 -5.76
N PRO A 118 20.93 9.10 -6.55
CA PRO A 118 22.00 8.20 -6.09
C PRO A 118 22.86 8.82 -4.99
N PHE A 119 23.19 10.12 -5.13
CA PHE A 119 23.96 10.85 -4.15
C PHE A 119 23.23 10.94 -2.79
N VAL A 120 21.96 11.33 -2.78
CA VAL A 120 21.16 11.46 -1.56
C VAL A 120 20.98 10.10 -0.83
N LYS A 121 21.08 8.99 -1.56
CA LYS A 121 21.04 7.63 -0.97
C LYS A 121 22.36 7.19 -0.33
N THR A 122 23.50 7.59 -0.89
CA THR A 122 24.82 7.07 -0.53
C THR A 122 25.75 8.10 0.08
N PHE A 123 25.48 9.39 -0.11
CA PHE A 123 26.29 10.54 0.30
C PHE A 123 27.78 10.46 -0.10
N ARG A 124 28.07 9.85 -1.26
CA ARG A 124 29.43 9.76 -1.77
C ARG A 124 29.87 11.11 -2.33
N PRO A 125 30.97 11.71 -1.83
CA PRO A 125 31.39 13.06 -2.23
C PRO A 125 31.67 13.22 -3.73
N GLU A 126 32.07 12.15 -4.41
CA GLU A 126 32.36 12.11 -5.84
C GLU A 126 31.12 12.36 -6.72
N GLN A 127 29.92 12.21 -6.15
CA GLN A 127 28.64 12.37 -6.84
C GLN A 127 27.99 13.74 -6.61
N ILE A 128 28.69 14.68 -5.97
CA ILE A 128 28.17 16.02 -5.72
C ILE A 128 28.15 16.78 -7.05
N ILE A 129 26.95 17.15 -7.50
CA ILE A 129 26.72 17.93 -8.71
C ILE A 129 26.46 19.39 -8.30
N PRO A 130 27.04 20.40 -8.95
CA PRO A 130 26.70 21.79 -8.66
C PRO A 130 25.21 22.05 -8.95
N PHE A 131 24.48 22.43 -7.93
CA PHE A 131 23.06 22.74 -8.05
C PHE A 131 22.86 24.24 -7.85
N GLN A 132 22.86 24.98 -8.96
CA GLN A 132 22.76 26.44 -8.95
C GLN A 132 21.86 26.92 -10.09
N ARG A 133 20.53 26.79 -9.93
CA ARG A 133 19.57 27.44 -10.83
C ARG A 133 18.45 28.07 -10.02
N ASN A 134 18.01 29.23 -10.47
CA ASN A 134 16.77 29.83 -9.97
C ASN A 134 15.63 29.33 -10.81
N TYR A 135 14.71 28.59 -10.19
CA TYR A 135 13.49 28.10 -10.80
C TYR A 135 12.29 28.91 -10.33
N LEU A 136 11.31 29.10 -11.21
CA LEU A 136 10.00 29.67 -10.86
C LEU A 136 9.02 28.52 -10.61
N LEU A 137 8.90 28.11 -9.35
CA LEU A 137 8.19 26.89 -8.95
C LEU A 137 6.87 27.18 -8.20
N GLY A 138 6.42 28.43 -8.17
CA GLY A 138 5.14 28.78 -7.60
C GLY A 138 4.92 28.21 -6.19
N GLU A 139 3.92 27.32 -6.04
CA GLU A 139 3.52 26.75 -4.76
C GLU A 139 4.60 25.86 -4.11
N ILE A 140 5.48 25.23 -4.90
CA ILE A 140 6.56 24.38 -4.39
C ILE A 140 7.88 25.13 -4.16
N GLN A 141 7.89 26.45 -4.38
CA GLN A 141 9.09 27.29 -4.17
C GLN A 141 9.67 27.20 -2.74
N PRO A 142 8.88 27.15 -1.65
CA PRO A 142 9.42 27.02 -0.31
C PRO A 142 10.18 25.70 -0.08
N GLN A 143 9.67 24.58 -0.57
CA GLN A 143 10.30 23.27 -0.45
C GLN A 143 11.61 23.21 -1.24
N PHE A 144 11.61 23.80 -2.43
CA PHE A 144 12.83 23.96 -3.22
C PHE A 144 13.88 24.83 -2.54
N ALA A 145 13.49 25.94 -1.93
CA ALA A 145 14.40 26.81 -1.20
C ALA A 145 15.06 26.13 0.00
N ASP A 146 14.28 25.37 0.77
CA ASP A 146 14.80 24.57 1.90
C ASP A 146 15.77 23.49 1.41
N PHE A 147 15.40 22.72 0.39
CA PHE A 147 16.29 21.74 -0.24
C PHE A 147 17.58 22.37 -0.73
N SER A 148 17.49 23.46 -1.48
CA SER A 148 18.66 24.16 -2.03
C SER A 148 19.60 24.67 -0.92
N LYS A 149 19.03 25.21 0.17
CA LYS A 149 19.80 25.63 1.35
C LYS A 149 20.55 24.47 1.98
N LYS A 150 19.86 23.37 2.28
CA LYS A 150 20.44 22.18 2.92
C LYS A 150 21.48 21.50 2.05
N TYR A 151 21.25 21.46 0.74
CA TYR A 151 22.22 20.98 -0.22
C TYR A 151 23.50 21.83 -0.22
N ASN A 152 23.37 23.16 -0.27
CA ASN A 152 24.51 24.07 -0.18
C ASN A 152 25.26 23.99 1.14
N ASP A 153 24.55 23.79 2.26
CA ASP A 153 25.16 23.63 3.57
C ASP A 153 25.99 22.33 3.66
N TYR A 154 25.45 21.22 3.13
CA TYR A 154 26.20 19.97 3.03
C TYR A 154 27.42 20.11 2.08
N GLN A 155 27.24 20.71 0.93
CA GLN A 155 28.34 20.96 -0.02
C GLN A 155 29.46 21.79 0.61
N LYS A 156 29.13 22.89 1.32
CA LYS A 156 30.09 23.70 2.06
C LYS A 156 30.81 22.89 3.15
N PHE A 157 30.10 22.02 3.85
CA PHE A 157 30.70 21.16 4.89
C PHE A 157 31.78 20.27 4.27
N VAL A 158 31.47 19.56 3.17
CA VAL A 158 32.43 18.66 2.51
C VAL A 158 33.61 19.42 1.88
N THR A 159 33.36 20.58 1.26
CA THR A 159 34.41 21.32 0.49
C THR A 159 35.31 22.14 1.39
N ARG A 160 34.87 22.65 2.55
CA ARG A 160 35.61 23.62 3.39
C ARG A 160 36.72 23.01 4.25
N ASN A 161 36.95 21.72 4.28
CA ASN A 161 38.05 21.06 5.04
C ASN A 161 38.20 21.53 6.51
N TYR A 162 37.19 22.15 7.12
CA TYR A 162 37.29 22.70 8.47
C TYR A 162 37.57 21.61 9.52
N PHE A 163 36.72 20.59 9.57
CA PHE A 163 36.91 19.49 10.52
C PHE A 163 38.14 18.63 10.24
N PRO A 164 38.43 18.21 9.00
CA PRO A 164 39.65 17.52 8.67
C PRO A 164 40.91 18.33 9.04
N GLY A 165 40.89 19.66 8.87
CA GLY A 165 41.99 20.56 9.29
C GLY A 165 42.14 20.59 10.80
N LYS A 166 41.05 20.72 11.57
CA LYS A 166 41.05 20.73 13.04
C LYS A 166 41.55 19.37 13.58
N ILE A 167 41.02 18.25 13.10
CA ILE A 167 41.41 16.90 13.51
C ILE A 167 42.90 16.68 13.24
N ARG A 168 43.41 17.06 12.05
CA ARG A 168 44.84 16.93 11.73
C ARG A 168 45.72 17.76 12.66
N SER A 169 45.34 18.97 13.05
CA SER A 169 46.05 19.81 14.00
C SER A 169 46.09 19.17 15.40
N GLN A 170 44.95 18.66 15.89
CA GLN A 170 44.91 17.98 17.20
C GLN A 170 45.66 16.66 17.18
N GLN A 171 45.62 15.88 16.11
CA GLN A 171 46.40 14.67 15.93
C GLN A 171 47.91 14.97 15.97
N LYS A 172 48.34 16.08 15.39
CA LYS A 172 49.77 16.52 15.48
C LYS A 172 50.11 16.85 16.94
N GLN A 173 49.25 17.55 17.66
CA GLN A 173 49.45 17.82 19.11
C GLN A 173 49.55 16.57 19.94
N LEU A 174 48.65 15.59 19.72
CA LEU A 174 48.69 14.29 20.35
C LEU A 174 50.01 13.56 20.11
N ASN A 175 50.51 13.57 18.87
CA ASN A 175 51.80 12.95 18.52
C ASN A 175 52.98 13.63 19.22
N LEU A 176 52.96 14.97 19.37
CA LEU A 176 53.96 15.71 20.14
C LEU A 176 53.90 15.35 21.63
N SER A 177 52.70 15.24 22.21
CA SER A 177 52.54 14.84 23.62
C SER A 177 53.02 13.39 23.84
N LYS A 178 52.74 12.48 22.88
CA LYS A 178 53.27 11.09 22.91
C LYS A 178 54.81 11.05 22.92
N SER A 179 55.44 11.84 22.05
CA SER A 179 56.88 11.93 21.99
C SER A 179 57.45 12.52 23.29
N GLY A 180 56.82 13.55 23.85
CA GLY A 180 57.22 14.12 25.16
C GLY A 180 57.12 13.09 26.29
N TYR A 181 56.02 12.35 26.39
CA TYR A 181 55.82 11.30 27.37
C TYR A 181 56.83 10.19 27.24
N SER A 182 57.16 9.72 26.03
CA SER A 182 58.17 8.69 25.80
C SER A 182 59.57 9.14 26.23
N SER A 183 59.90 10.42 25.98
CA SER A 183 61.20 11.02 26.45
C SER A 183 61.27 11.08 27.98
N GLN A 184 60.18 11.45 28.63
CA GLN A 184 60.10 11.46 30.10
C GLN A 184 60.18 10.07 30.70
N LEU A 185 59.59 9.06 30.06
CA LEU A 185 59.74 7.65 30.46
C LEU A 185 61.19 7.16 30.38
N ALA A 186 61.92 7.51 29.32
CA ALA A 186 63.33 7.18 29.20
C ALA A 186 64.19 7.84 30.29
N ARG A 187 63.88 9.12 30.60
CA ARG A 187 64.55 9.86 31.68
C ARG A 187 64.26 9.24 33.04
N LYS A 188 62.99 8.85 33.33
CA LYS A 188 62.60 8.15 34.56
C LYS A 188 63.43 6.88 34.74
N LYS A 189 63.60 6.06 33.67
CA LYS A 189 64.38 4.82 33.70
C LYS A 189 65.83 5.11 34.10
N ALA A 190 66.50 6.10 33.48
CA ALA A 190 67.85 6.51 33.76
C ALA A 190 68.05 6.96 35.23
N LEU A 191 67.11 7.79 35.72
CA LEU A 191 67.11 8.25 37.12
C LEU A 191 66.87 7.11 38.12
N SER A 192 66.02 6.12 37.78
CA SER A 192 65.78 4.94 38.60
C SER A 192 67.06 4.09 38.76
N GLU A 193 67.82 3.91 37.67
CA GLU A 193 69.10 3.18 37.68
C GLU A 193 70.14 3.92 38.52
N ASP A 194 70.27 5.26 38.35
CA ASP A 194 71.17 6.11 39.14
C ASP A 194 70.85 6.08 40.64
N LEU A 195 69.56 6.18 41.00
CA LEU A 195 69.04 6.07 42.36
C LEU A 195 69.43 4.68 42.98
N GLN A 196 69.28 3.60 42.20
CA GLN A 196 69.69 2.27 42.69
C GLN A 196 71.22 2.14 42.99
N ILE A 197 72.01 2.75 42.07
CA ILE A 197 73.49 2.76 42.28
C ILE A 197 73.85 3.57 43.54
N THR A 198 73.25 4.77 43.67
CA THR A 198 73.48 5.65 44.81
C THR A 198 73.00 5.00 46.12
N LYS A 199 71.88 4.29 46.14
CA LYS A 199 71.36 3.51 47.26
C LYS A 199 72.33 2.40 47.69
N LYS A 200 72.85 1.65 46.74
CA LYS A 200 73.87 0.60 47.04
C LYS A 200 75.13 1.20 47.64
N LYS A 201 75.59 2.37 47.13
CA LYS A 201 76.73 3.10 47.68
C LYS A 201 76.45 3.52 49.13
N PHE A 202 75.28 4.15 49.39
CA PHE A 202 74.87 4.53 50.75
C PHE A 202 74.83 3.32 51.73
N GLN A 203 74.22 2.19 51.28
CA GLN A 203 74.19 0.97 52.11
C GLN A 203 75.53 0.46 52.46
N ARG A 204 76.46 0.39 51.49
CA ARG A 204 77.86 -0.04 51.71
C ARG A 204 78.56 0.92 52.66
N ASP A 205 78.52 2.21 52.46
CA ASP A 205 79.20 3.23 53.23
C ASP A 205 78.64 3.31 54.68
N SER A 206 77.39 3.01 54.89
CA SER A 206 76.73 2.87 56.18
C SER A 206 77.37 1.71 57.01
N VAL A 207 77.61 0.59 56.33
CA VAL A 207 78.29 -0.55 56.99
C VAL A 207 79.77 -0.25 57.34
N LEU A 208 80.51 0.43 56.44
CA LEU A 208 81.90 0.83 56.65
C LEU A 208 82.06 1.87 57.78
N ASN A 209 81.12 2.87 57.86
CA ASN A 209 81.10 3.82 58.95
C ASN A 209 80.82 3.15 60.31
N LYS A 210 79.86 2.23 60.40
CA LYS A 210 79.60 1.42 61.60
C LYS A 210 80.80 0.62 62.08
N ARG A 211 81.68 0.24 61.15
CA ARG A 211 82.95 -0.50 61.43
C ARG A 211 84.11 0.42 61.72
N GLY A 212 83.94 1.76 61.76
CA GLY A 212 84.99 2.74 62.00
C GLY A 212 85.95 2.95 60.81
N VAL A 213 85.68 2.38 59.62
CA VAL A 213 86.58 2.47 58.44
C VAL A 213 86.31 3.76 57.64
N LEU A 214 85.07 4.32 57.70
CA LEU A 214 84.71 5.53 56.99
C LEU A 214 84.39 6.68 57.96
N SER A 215 84.85 7.90 57.64
CA SER A 215 84.60 9.05 58.51
C SER A 215 83.09 9.48 58.46
N LEU A 216 82.61 10.14 59.51
CA LEU A 216 81.25 10.65 59.59
C LEU A 216 80.94 11.69 58.50
N ASP A 217 81.91 12.52 58.16
CA ASP A 217 81.73 13.55 57.10
C ASP A 217 81.55 12.91 55.69
N GLU A 218 82.34 11.85 55.40
CA GLU A 218 82.18 11.13 54.13
C GLU A 218 80.88 10.33 54.10
N PHE A 219 80.42 9.77 55.18
CA PHE A 219 79.14 9.10 55.23
C PHE A 219 78.01 10.06 55.07
N ASP A 220 78.06 11.25 55.71
CA ASP A 220 77.05 12.30 55.55
C ASP A 220 76.99 12.88 54.13
N LYS A 221 78.10 12.93 53.37
CA LYS A 221 78.12 13.22 51.95
C LYS A 221 77.31 12.22 51.14
N THR A 222 77.61 10.92 51.32
CA THR A 222 76.93 9.84 50.62
C THR A 222 75.43 9.80 50.96
N LYS A 223 75.09 10.06 52.22
CA LYS A 223 73.70 10.18 52.64
C LYS A 223 72.95 11.32 52.00
N ARG A 224 73.58 12.52 51.91
CA ARG A 224 72.98 13.67 51.17
C ARG A 224 72.79 13.42 49.71
N GLU A 225 73.79 12.77 49.04
CA GLU A 225 73.74 12.38 47.63
C GLU A 225 72.56 11.42 47.37
N TRP A 226 72.36 10.40 48.24
CA TRP A 226 71.22 9.50 48.10
C TRP A 226 69.90 10.19 48.29
N PHE A 227 69.70 11.04 49.31
CA PHE A 227 68.44 11.83 49.48
C PHE A 227 68.19 12.78 48.33
N GLN A 228 69.19 13.43 47.78
CA GLN A 228 69.05 14.30 46.64
C GLN A 228 68.59 13.51 45.43
N LYS A 229 69.15 12.34 45.16
CA LYS A 229 68.73 11.46 44.06
C LYS A 229 67.29 10.93 44.22
N GLN A 230 66.90 10.64 45.47
CA GLN A 230 65.53 10.27 45.80
C GLN A 230 64.57 11.41 45.53
N ALA A 231 64.87 12.63 45.90
CA ALA A 231 64.02 13.80 45.58
C ALA A 231 63.92 14.08 44.07
N GLU A 232 65.03 14.01 43.33
CA GLU A 232 65.05 14.10 41.87
C GLU A 232 64.16 13.06 41.18
N TYR A 233 64.11 11.82 41.71
CA TYR A 233 63.26 10.76 41.20
C TYR A 233 61.79 11.02 41.49
N GLU A 234 61.40 11.49 42.69
CA GLU A 234 60.05 11.86 43.08
C GLU A 234 59.52 13.05 42.24
N ASP A 235 60.38 14.05 42.02
CA ASP A 235 60.07 15.18 41.13
C ASP A 235 59.79 14.70 39.68
N MET A 236 60.60 13.73 39.24
CA MET A 236 60.43 13.13 37.92
C MET A 236 59.10 12.35 37.81
N LEU A 237 58.68 11.63 38.87
CA LEU A 237 57.35 10.96 38.88
C LEU A 237 56.23 11.97 38.78
N SER A 238 56.31 13.07 39.52
CA SER A 238 55.32 14.14 39.46
C SER A 238 55.24 14.78 38.07
N ALA A 239 56.40 15.07 37.45
CA ALA A 239 56.46 15.60 36.08
C ALA A 239 55.91 14.62 35.04
N LEU A 240 56.14 13.30 35.24
CA LEU A 240 55.59 12.27 34.37
C LEU A 240 54.07 12.22 34.45
N SER A 241 53.50 12.28 35.65
CA SER A 241 52.03 12.32 35.86
C SER A 241 51.36 13.50 35.17
N VAL A 242 51.95 14.70 35.24
CA VAL A 242 51.46 15.89 34.53
C VAL A 242 51.51 15.70 33.01
N THR A 243 52.61 15.07 32.52
CA THR A 243 52.77 14.79 31.08
C THR A 243 51.74 13.75 30.59
N GLU A 244 51.48 12.73 31.40
CA GLU A 244 50.48 11.69 31.15
C GLU A 244 49.08 12.30 31.06
N GLN A 245 48.69 13.17 31.99
CA GLN A 245 47.44 13.90 31.95
C GLN A 245 47.33 14.79 30.71
N SER A 246 48.41 15.45 30.31
CA SER A 246 48.47 16.23 29.08
C SER A 246 48.28 15.37 27.83
N LEU A 247 48.86 14.16 27.81
CA LEU A 247 48.67 13.19 26.73
C LEU A 247 47.22 12.73 26.63
N GLU A 248 46.59 12.41 27.77
CA GLU A 248 45.21 12.00 27.81
C GLU A 248 44.25 13.10 27.35
N ASN A 249 44.43 14.33 27.81
CA ASN A 249 43.68 15.48 27.36
C ASN A 249 43.81 15.72 25.85
N ALA A 250 45.01 15.56 25.29
CA ALA A 250 45.20 15.68 23.82
C ALA A 250 44.49 14.55 23.07
N GLY A 251 44.45 13.33 23.63
CA GLY A 251 43.67 12.21 23.05
C GLY A 251 42.17 12.48 23.06
N GLN A 252 41.65 12.97 24.18
CA GLN A 252 40.22 13.34 24.30
C GLN A 252 39.81 14.46 23.31
N GLN A 253 40.68 15.44 23.10
CA GLN A 253 40.41 16.54 22.13
C GLN A 253 40.31 16.01 20.69
N VAL A 254 41.14 15.01 20.30
CA VAL A 254 41.02 14.37 18.99
C VAL A 254 39.69 13.64 18.86
N ALA A 255 39.33 12.81 19.85
CA ALA A 255 38.10 12.03 19.85
C ALA A 255 36.86 12.95 19.83
N GLU A 256 36.87 14.05 20.59
CA GLU A 256 35.80 15.04 20.58
C GLU A 256 35.65 15.71 19.21
N ALA A 257 36.73 16.07 18.56
CA ALA A 257 36.67 16.69 17.23
C ALA A 257 36.19 15.72 16.14
N GLU A 258 36.53 14.43 16.23
CA GLU A 258 36.03 13.38 15.33
C GLU A 258 34.53 13.14 15.54
N ASN A 259 34.08 12.99 16.80
CA ASN A 259 32.69 12.83 17.13
C ASN A 259 31.85 14.02 16.67
N LEU A 260 32.26 15.25 16.95
CA LEU A 260 31.58 16.44 16.53
C LEU A 260 31.48 16.56 15.00
N SER A 261 32.54 16.13 14.29
CA SER A 261 32.53 16.07 12.83
C SER A 261 31.50 15.06 12.32
N GLY A 262 31.48 13.85 12.89
CA GLY A 262 30.53 12.79 12.53
C GLY A 262 29.10 13.17 12.83
N GLU A 263 28.80 13.72 14.00
CA GLU A 263 27.47 14.20 14.35
C GLU A 263 26.99 15.30 13.41
N LYS A 264 27.86 16.26 13.08
CA LYS A 264 27.52 17.35 12.15
C LYS A 264 27.26 16.83 10.74
N GLU A 265 28.07 15.89 10.28
CA GLU A 265 27.86 15.25 8.97
C GLU A 265 26.55 14.48 8.94
N ALA A 266 26.27 13.64 9.92
CA ALA A 266 25.03 12.88 10.02
C ALA A 266 23.78 13.78 10.05
N ALA A 267 23.84 14.89 10.82
CA ALA A 267 22.76 15.86 10.87
C ALA A 267 22.52 16.56 9.52
N LEU A 268 23.57 16.90 8.81
CA LEU A 268 23.46 17.50 7.48
C LEU A 268 22.95 16.53 6.43
N GLN A 269 23.39 15.27 6.47
CA GLN A 269 22.90 14.19 5.59
C GLN A 269 21.42 13.92 5.81
N LEU A 270 20.99 13.78 7.08
CA LEU A 270 19.59 13.58 7.43
C LEU A 270 18.73 14.75 6.95
N GLY A 271 19.12 15.96 7.29
CA GLY A 271 18.36 17.15 6.89
C GLY A 271 18.26 17.32 5.37
N LEU A 272 19.32 16.99 4.63
CA LEU A 272 19.30 17.03 3.17
C LEU A 272 18.37 15.97 2.59
N LYS A 273 18.43 14.75 3.12
CA LYS A 273 17.54 13.66 2.71
C LYS A 273 16.07 14.01 2.93
N GLU A 274 15.74 14.49 4.12
CA GLU A 274 14.37 14.94 4.45
C GLU A 274 13.88 16.02 3.48
N ALA A 275 14.72 17.03 3.21
CA ALA A 275 14.34 18.10 2.29
C ALA A 275 14.18 17.60 0.83
N TYR A 276 14.98 16.63 0.40
CA TYR A 276 14.84 15.97 -0.89
C TYR A 276 13.52 15.21 -0.99
N ASP A 277 13.18 14.42 0.04
CA ASP A 277 11.95 13.62 0.08
C ASP A 277 10.71 14.54 0.12
N VAL A 278 10.75 15.62 0.90
CA VAL A 278 9.69 16.63 0.97
C VAL A 278 9.49 17.33 -0.37
N LEU A 279 10.58 17.74 -1.03
CA LEU A 279 10.52 18.40 -2.35
C LEU A 279 9.96 17.43 -3.40
N SER A 280 10.43 16.20 -3.43
CA SER A 280 9.96 15.18 -4.38
C SER A 280 8.48 14.91 -4.19
N GLY A 281 8.02 14.74 -2.94
CA GLY A 281 6.61 14.58 -2.63
C GLY A 281 5.76 15.77 -3.01
N ALA A 282 6.25 17.00 -2.80
CA ALA A 282 5.53 18.20 -3.21
C ALA A 282 5.39 18.30 -4.73
N ILE A 283 6.41 17.89 -5.50
CA ILE A 283 6.35 17.80 -6.96
C ILE A 283 5.29 16.78 -7.39
N ASP A 284 5.27 15.60 -6.80
CA ASP A 284 4.31 14.54 -7.14
C ASP A 284 2.86 14.99 -6.84
N VAL A 285 2.63 15.65 -5.70
CA VAL A 285 1.32 16.22 -5.34
C VAL A 285 0.91 17.31 -6.32
N TRP A 286 1.84 18.18 -6.69
CA TRP A 286 1.58 19.23 -7.67
C TRP A 286 1.22 18.63 -9.05
N GLU A 287 2.00 17.66 -9.55
CA GLU A 287 1.70 16.99 -10.82
C GLU A 287 0.31 16.33 -10.80
N LEU A 288 -0.02 15.69 -9.68
CA LEU A 288 -1.31 15.04 -9.50
C LEU A 288 -2.48 16.03 -9.55
N ASN A 289 -2.30 17.24 -9.05
CA ASN A 289 -3.32 18.27 -8.97
C ASN A 289 -3.49 19.05 -10.28
N TYR A 290 -2.39 19.39 -10.94
CA TYR A 290 -2.39 20.33 -12.07
C TYR A 290 -2.19 19.69 -13.44
N LEU A 291 -1.66 18.44 -13.51
CA LEU A 291 -1.45 17.73 -14.76
C LEU A 291 -2.50 16.63 -14.93
N ILE A 292 -3.23 16.68 -16.01
CA ILE A 292 -4.18 15.63 -16.40
C ILE A 292 -3.44 14.66 -17.33
N LYS A 293 -3.11 13.46 -16.80
CA LYS A 293 -2.37 12.42 -17.52
C LYS A 293 -3.25 11.18 -17.72
N SER A 294 -3.06 10.47 -18.81
CA SER A 294 -3.79 9.23 -19.07
C SER A 294 -3.30 8.08 -18.14
N PRO A 295 -4.20 7.39 -17.42
CA PRO A 295 -3.84 6.25 -16.58
C PRO A 295 -3.63 4.96 -17.39
N VAL A 296 -4.14 4.90 -18.61
CA VAL A 296 -4.14 3.72 -19.49
C VAL A 296 -3.85 4.13 -20.93
N ARG A 297 -3.40 3.18 -21.74
CA ARG A 297 -3.34 3.38 -23.19
C ARG A 297 -4.76 3.26 -23.77
N GLY A 298 -5.18 4.22 -24.62
CA GLY A 298 -6.52 4.23 -25.18
C GLY A 298 -6.81 5.44 -26.02
N GLU A 299 -8.08 5.65 -26.33
CA GLU A 299 -8.60 6.77 -27.09
C GLU A 299 -9.26 7.78 -26.15
N VAL A 300 -8.89 9.05 -26.24
CA VAL A 300 -9.45 10.12 -25.41
C VAL A 300 -10.75 10.61 -26.02
N ASN A 301 -11.77 10.76 -25.19
CA ASN A 301 -13.05 11.36 -25.56
C ASN A 301 -13.28 12.60 -24.70
N PHE A 302 -13.60 13.72 -25.36
CA PHE A 302 -13.92 14.98 -24.72
C PHE A 302 -15.38 14.97 -24.29
N SER A 303 -15.64 15.26 -23.00
CA SER A 303 -17.01 15.29 -22.47
C SER A 303 -17.61 16.69 -22.54
N LYS A 304 -16.97 17.67 -21.90
CA LYS A 304 -17.50 19.03 -21.72
C LYS A 304 -16.48 20.10 -22.10
N PHE A 305 -15.20 19.79 -22.00
CA PHE A 305 -14.11 20.76 -22.16
C PHE A 305 -13.41 20.55 -23.51
N TRP A 306 -13.67 21.46 -24.44
CA TRP A 306 -13.22 21.35 -25.84
C TRP A 306 -12.10 22.35 -26.19
N SER A 307 -11.92 23.38 -25.38
CA SER A 307 -10.98 24.44 -25.68
C SER A 307 -10.24 24.92 -24.41
N PRO A 308 -9.02 25.43 -24.56
CA PRO A 308 -8.32 26.12 -23.48
C PRO A 308 -9.15 27.28 -22.89
N ASN A 309 -8.76 27.72 -21.71
CA ASN A 309 -9.35 28.82 -20.97
C ASN A 309 -10.76 28.56 -20.37
N GLN A 310 -11.21 27.30 -20.30
CA GLN A 310 -12.43 26.93 -19.61
C GLN A 310 -12.16 26.65 -18.11
N ASN A 311 -13.06 27.10 -17.24
CA ASN A 311 -12.99 26.83 -15.81
C ASN A 311 -13.51 25.43 -15.51
N VAL A 312 -12.80 24.72 -14.65
CA VAL A 312 -13.10 23.35 -14.21
C VAL A 312 -13.20 23.32 -12.70
N ALA A 313 -14.25 22.70 -12.18
CA ALA A 313 -14.42 22.51 -10.75
C ALA A 313 -13.79 21.17 -10.29
N LYS A 314 -13.34 21.12 -9.06
CA LYS A 314 -12.84 19.90 -8.44
C LYS A 314 -13.89 18.78 -8.50
N GLY A 315 -13.49 17.59 -8.96
CA GLY A 315 -14.34 16.42 -9.11
C GLY A 315 -15.11 16.40 -10.45
N GLU A 316 -14.96 17.40 -11.29
CA GLU A 316 -15.56 17.43 -12.62
C GLU A 316 -14.76 16.57 -13.61
N VAL A 317 -15.46 15.80 -14.46
CA VAL A 317 -14.82 14.97 -15.49
C VAL A 317 -14.32 15.85 -16.62
N VAL A 318 -13.02 15.86 -16.82
CA VAL A 318 -12.37 16.65 -17.88
C VAL A 318 -12.32 15.85 -19.18
N PHE A 319 -11.78 14.64 -19.13
CA PHE A 319 -11.69 13.71 -20.25
C PHE A 319 -12.10 12.31 -19.82
N THR A 320 -12.46 11.49 -20.80
CA THR A 320 -12.67 10.04 -20.61
C THR A 320 -11.74 9.31 -21.55
N VAL A 321 -10.94 8.38 -21.02
CA VAL A 321 -10.06 7.53 -21.84
C VAL A 321 -10.70 6.15 -21.96
N ILE A 322 -10.96 5.74 -23.19
CA ILE A 322 -11.46 4.40 -23.53
C ILE A 322 -10.24 3.52 -23.78
N PRO A 323 -9.99 2.50 -22.94
CA PRO A 323 -8.81 1.65 -23.10
C PRO A 323 -8.77 0.95 -24.43
N GLU A 324 -7.59 0.89 -25.06
CA GLU A 324 -7.34 0.10 -26.27
C GLU A 324 -7.12 -1.37 -25.87
N GLY A 325 -7.86 -2.31 -26.47
CA GLY A 325 -7.70 -3.73 -26.21
C GLY A 325 -8.92 -4.56 -26.55
N ASN A 326 -8.83 -5.85 -26.32
CA ASN A 326 -9.94 -6.79 -26.52
C ASN A 326 -11.01 -6.45 -25.46
N ASN A 327 -12.05 -5.74 -25.87
CA ASN A 327 -13.15 -5.35 -25.00
C ASN A 327 -14.05 -6.55 -24.73
N ALA A 328 -13.51 -7.57 -24.00
CA ALA A 328 -14.34 -8.64 -23.50
C ALA A 328 -15.46 -8.03 -22.65
N LEU A 329 -16.68 -8.41 -22.98
CA LEU A 329 -17.85 -7.92 -22.25
C LEU A 329 -18.08 -8.79 -21.02
N VAL A 330 -18.31 -8.15 -19.91
CA VAL A 330 -18.54 -8.80 -18.60
C VAL A 330 -19.85 -8.30 -18.01
N GLY A 331 -20.72 -9.24 -17.65
CA GLY A 331 -21.92 -8.94 -16.89
C GLY A 331 -21.61 -8.87 -15.39
N LYS A 332 -21.69 -7.69 -14.78
CA LYS A 332 -21.60 -7.53 -13.32
C LYS A 332 -22.97 -7.69 -12.69
N VAL A 333 -23.15 -8.75 -11.93
CA VAL A 333 -24.42 -9.15 -11.33
C VAL A 333 -24.36 -8.97 -9.81
N ARG A 334 -25.43 -8.37 -9.24
CA ARG A 334 -25.61 -8.24 -7.80
C ARG A 334 -26.53 -9.34 -7.31
N LEU A 335 -25.95 -10.43 -6.84
CA LEU A 335 -26.67 -11.61 -6.37
C LEU A 335 -27.07 -11.43 -4.91
N LYS A 336 -28.35 -11.44 -4.59
CA LYS A 336 -28.84 -11.37 -3.20
C LYS A 336 -28.31 -12.57 -2.39
N ILE A 337 -28.04 -12.36 -1.09
CA ILE A 337 -27.54 -13.41 -0.18
C ILE A 337 -28.50 -14.61 -0.19
N ASN A 338 -29.81 -14.35 -0.22
CA ASN A 338 -30.80 -15.43 -0.26
C ASN A 338 -30.73 -16.17 -1.60
N GLY A 339 -30.31 -17.42 -1.56
CA GLY A 339 -30.14 -18.28 -2.73
C GLY A 339 -28.73 -18.29 -3.35
N ALA A 340 -27.82 -17.40 -2.93
CA ALA A 340 -26.47 -17.32 -3.49
C ALA A 340 -25.67 -18.63 -3.39
N GLY A 341 -25.88 -19.44 -2.34
CA GLY A 341 -25.20 -20.72 -2.15
C GLY A 341 -25.51 -21.78 -3.22
N LYS A 342 -26.54 -21.55 -4.08
CA LYS A 342 -26.86 -22.45 -5.19
C LYS A 342 -26.12 -22.09 -6.48
N VAL A 343 -25.51 -20.89 -6.54
CA VAL A 343 -24.81 -20.41 -7.72
C VAL A 343 -23.35 -20.84 -7.69
N LYS A 344 -22.89 -21.45 -8.78
CA LYS A 344 -21.53 -21.98 -8.95
C LYS A 344 -20.92 -21.44 -10.26
N SER A 345 -19.60 -21.30 -10.29
CA SER A 345 -18.88 -21.00 -11.53
C SER A 345 -19.17 -22.08 -12.60
N GLY A 346 -19.26 -21.68 -13.85
CA GLY A 346 -19.60 -22.55 -14.98
C GLY A 346 -21.10 -22.70 -15.24
N GLN A 347 -21.98 -22.14 -14.41
CA GLN A 347 -23.42 -22.19 -14.66
C GLN A 347 -23.84 -21.24 -15.77
N ARG A 348 -24.84 -21.66 -16.55
CA ARG A 348 -25.40 -20.85 -17.65
C ARG A 348 -26.26 -19.72 -17.08
N VAL A 349 -26.15 -18.57 -17.73
CA VAL A 349 -26.91 -17.35 -17.37
C VAL A 349 -27.62 -16.82 -18.60
N ASN A 350 -28.91 -16.56 -18.47
CA ASN A 350 -29.70 -15.89 -19.47
C ASN A 350 -29.80 -14.39 -19.11
N LEU A 351 -29.38 -13.53 -20.03
CA LEU A 351 -29.41 -12.08 -19.83
C LEU A 351 -30.53 -11.48 -20.65
N LYS A 352 -31.38 -10.70 -19.97
CA LYS A 352 -32.49 -9.93 -20.53
C LYS A 352 -32.20 -8.45 -20.33
N PHE A 353 -32.01 -7.69 -21.38
CA PHE A 353 -31.70 -6.27 -21.31
C PHE A 353 -32.97 -5.44 -21.19
N ALA A 354 -32.94 -4.38 -20.37
CA ALA A 354 -34.08 -3.51 -20.13
C ALA A 354 -34.51 -2.74 -21.41
N ASN A 355 -33.53 -2.32 -22.22
CA ASN A 355 -33.76 -1.56 -23.44
C ASN A 355 -34.19 -2.43 -24.63
N TYR A 356 -34.17 -3.76 -24.52
CA TYR A 356 -34.49 -4.68 -25.61
C TYR A 356 -35.48 -5.74 -25.11
N PRO A 357 -36.81 -5.60 -25.38
CA PRO A 357 -37.81 -6.59 -24.94
C PRO A 357 -37.44 -8.00 -25.41
N TYR A 358 -37.27 -8.91 -24.44
CA TYR A 358 -36.77 -10.26 -24.73
C TYR A 358 -37.70 -11.10 -25.60
N MET A 359 -38.99 -10.76 -25.68
CA MET A 359 -39.96 -11.42 -26.56
C MET A 359 -39.67 -11.12 -28.02
N GLU A 360 -39.14 -9.93 -28.34
CA GLU A 360 -38.87 -9.50 -29.73
C GLU A 360 -37.42 -9.68 -30.13
N PHE A 361 -36.50 -9.49 -29.15
CA PHE A 361 -35.08 -9.48 -29.38
C PHE A 361 -34.38 -10.80 -28.96
N GLY A 362 -35.03 -11.60 -28.11
CA GLY A 362 -34.44 -12.80 -27.52
C GLY A 362 -33.58 -12.50 -26.31
N ILE A 363 -32.81 -13.47 -25.87
CA ILE A 363 -31.93 -13.41 -24.69
C ILE A 363 -30.48 -13.60 -25.11
N VAL A 364 -29.52 -13.04 -24.35
CA VAL A 364 -28.10 -13.33 -24.51
C VAL A 364 -27.69 -14.41 -23.50
N LYS A 365 -26.97 -15.42 -23.98
CA LYS A 365 -26.43 -16.49 -23.12
C LYS A 365 -25.03 -16.12 -22.66
N GLY A 366 -24.79 -16.26 -21.35
CA GLY A 366 -23.50 -16.11 -20.72
C GLY A 366 -23.21 -17.27 -19.76
N GLU A 367 -22.06 -17.23 -19.13
CA GLU A 367 -21.62 -18.23 -18.15
C GLU A 367 -21.04 -17.54 -16.92
N VAL A 368 -21.34 -18.05 -15.73
CA VAL A 368 -20.76 -17.53 -14.47
C VAL A 368 -19.27 -17.79 -14.47
N SER A 369 -18.47 -16.73 -14.54
CA SER A 369 -17.01 -16.83 -14.49
C SER A 369 -16.49 -16.82 -13.05
N ARG A 370 -16.97 -15.88 -12.23
CA ARG A 370 -16.49 -15.70 -10.84
C ARG A 370 -17.59 -15.18 -9.94
N ILE A 371 -17.52 -15.60 -8.66
CA ILE A 371 -18.38 -15.13 -7.60
C ILE A 371 -17.50 -14.67 -6.43
N SER A 372 -17.80 -13.51 -5.87
CA SER A 372 -17.10 -13.01 -4.67
C SER A 372 -17.36 -13.92 -3.49
N SER A 373 -16.34 -14.21 -2.70
CA SER A 373 -16.47 -14.99 -1.45
C SER A 373 -17.03 -14.17 -0.28
N VAL A 374 -17.03 -12.83 -0.39
CA VAL A 374 -17.45 -11.91 0.67
C VAL A 374 -18.63 -11.07 0.17
N PRO A 375 -19.75 -11.02 0.91
CA PRO A 375 -20.87 -10.17 0.56
C PRO A 375 -20.55 -8.70 0.87
N THR A 376 -21.05 -7.80 0.05
CA THR A 376 -20.97 -6.33 0.26
C THR A 376 -22.39 -5.78 0.18
N ASN A 377 -22.86 -5.05 1.20
CA ASN A 377 -24.20 -4.44 1.25
C ASN A 377 -25.33 -5.43 0.85
N ASP A 378 -25.38 -6.58 1.50
CA ASP A 378 -26.41 -7.64 1.35
C ASP A 378 -26.43 -8.37 0.00
N TYR A 379 -25.39 -8.28 -0.83
CA TYR A 379 -25.26 -9.06 -2.06
C TYR A 379 -23.83 -9.54 -2.32
N TYR A 380 -23.72 -10.62 -3.07
CA TYR A 380 -22.48 -11.11 -3.63
C TYR A 380 -22.26 -10.50 -5.03
N ALA A 381 -21.08 -10.02 -5.32
CA ALA A 381 -20.70 -9.64 -6.67
C ALA A 381 -20.40 -10.91 -7.49
N MET A 382 -21.07 -11.06 -8.62
CA MET A 382 -20.86 -12.15 -9.55
C MET A 382 -20.53 -11.60 -10.93
N GLU A 383 -19.56 -12.21 -11.59
CA GLU A 383 -19.18 -11.88 -12.95
C GLU A 383 -19.65 -12.98 -13.91
N VAL A 384 -20.24 -12.53 -15.01
CA VAL A 384 -20.73 -13.40 -16.07
C VAL A 384 -19.90 -13.08 -17.33
N SER A 385 -19.23 -14.09 -17.87
CA SER A 385 -18.55 -13.98 -19.17
C SER A 385 -19.58 -14.00 -20.29
N LEU A 386 -19.36 -13.13 -21.26
CA LEU A 386 -20.21 -12.95 -22.41
C LEU A 386 -19.45 -13.20 -23.70
N PRO A 387 -20.08 -13.72 -24.76
CA PRO A 387 -19.44 -13.79 -26.04
C PRO A 387 -19.06 -12.37 -26.53
N ASN A 388 -17.95 -12.25 -27.24
CA ASN A 388 -17.40 -10.97 -27.72
C ASN A 388 -18.38 -10.14 -28.55
N GLN A 389 -19.42 -10.78 -29.12
CA GLN A 389 -20.52 -10.11 -29.77
C GLN A 389 -21.80 -10.48 -29.03
N LEU A 390 -22.55 -9.48 -28.56
CA LEU A 390 -23.85 -9.66 -27.92
C LEU A 390 -24.86 -10.13 -28.98
N VAL A 391 -24.86 -11.41 -29.24
CA VAL A 391 -25.81 -12.04 -30.17
C VAL A 391 -26.90 -12.73 -29.37
N SER A 392 -28.14 -12.39 -29.64
CA SER A 392 -29.29 -13.01 -28.98
C SER A 392 -29.59 -14.42 -29.52
N THR A 393 -30.45 -15.14 -28.83
CA THR A 393 -30.98 -16.44 -29.29
C THR A 393 -31.75 -16.36 -30.60
N TYR A 394 -32.18 -15.18 -31.00
CA TYR A 394 -32.86 -14.92 -32.29
C TYR A 394 -31.88 -14.44 -33.38
N GLY A 395 -30.56 -14.49 -33.14
CA GLY A 395 -29.54 -14.06 -34.10
C GLY A 395 -29.42 -12.54 -34.28
N LYS A 396 -30.11 -11.75 -33.45
CA LYS A 396 -29.99 -10.28 -33.47
C LYS A 396 -28.74 -9.84 -32.73
N LYS A 397 -27.96 -8.93 -33.33
CA LYS A 397 -26.80 -8.30 -32.69
C LYS A 397 -27.27 -7.06 -31.90
N PHE A 398 -26.85 -6.96 -30.64
CA PHE A 398 -27.04 -5.75 -29.84
C PHE A 398 -25.84 -4.82 -30.02
N GLU A 399 -26.10 -3.54 -30.25
CA GLU A 399 -25.06 -2.52 -30.19
C GLU A 399 -24.68 -2.29 -28.73
N PHE A 400 -23.40 -2.51 -28.39
CA PHE A 400 -22.90 -2.27 -27.04
C PHE A 400 -22.77 -0.76 -26.81
N GLN A 401 -23.63 -0.24 -25.96
CA GLN A 401 -23.48 1.06 -25.32
C GLN A 401 -22.82 0.84 -23.97
N GLN A 402 -22.02 1.76 -23.48
CA GLN A 402 -21.07 1.62 -22.37
C GLN A 402 -21.59 0.89 -21.11
N GLU A 403 -22.89 0.90 -20.84
CA GLU A 403 -23.55 0.15 -19.78
C GLU A 403 -24.94 -0.31 -20.24
N LEU A 404 -25.10 -1.63 -20.41
CA LEU A 404 -26.40 -2.23 -20.66
C LEU A 404 -26.95 -2.81 -19.37
N GLN A 405 -28.04 -2.22 -18.87
CA GLN A 405 -28.75 -2.71 -17.69
C GLN A 405 -29.76 -3.79 -18.06
N GLY A 406 -29.92 -4.77 -17.17
CA GLY A 406 -30.84 -5.86 -17.39
C GLY A 406 -31.02 -6.76 -16.18
N THR A 407 -31.59 -7.93 -16.45
CA THR A 407 -31.78 -9.00 -15.49
C THR A 407 -31.03 -10.24 -15.94
N ALA A 408 -30.23 -10.79 -15.05
CA ALA A 408 -29.57 -12.07 -15.21
C ALA A 408 -30.40 -13.17 -14.55
N GLU A 409 -30.67 -14.23 -15.29
CA GLU A 409 -31.33 -15.44 -14.81
C GLU A 409 -30.30 -16.56 -14.79
N VAL A 410 -29.78 -16.86 -13.58
CA VAL A 410 -28.82 -17.96 -13.39
C VAL A 410 -29.57 -19.27 -13.33
N ILE A 411 -29.23 -20.20 -14.22
CA ILE A 411 -29.79 -21.54 -14.26
C ILE A 411 -28.98 -22.40 -13.30
N THR A 412 -29.57 -22.72 -12.16
CA THR A 412 -28.97 -23.56 -11.14
C THR A 412 -29.27 -25.05 -11.40
N GLU A 413 -29.14 -25.91 -10.40
CA GLU A 413 -29.36 -27.35 -10.55
C GLU A 413 -30.82 -27.65 -10.92
N ASP A 414 -31.01 -28.62 -11.83
CA ASP A 414 -32.32 -29.12 -12.22
C ASP A 414 -32.98 -29.81 -11.01
N GLN A 415 -34.09 -29.28 -10.56
CA GLN A 415 -34.88 -29.90 -9.52
C GLN A 415 -36.04 -30.67 -10.12
N ARG A 416 -36.34 -31.89 -9.57
CA ARG A 416 -37.55 -32.66 -9.95
C ARG A 416 -38.78 -31.93 -9.43
N LEU A 417 -39.83 -31.84 -10.22
CA LEU A 417 -41.10 -31.21 -9.83
C LEU A 417 -41.63 -31.74 -8.49
N LEU A 418 -41.49 -33.06 -8.27
CA LEU A 418 -41.88 -33.73 -7.02
C LEU A 418 -41.15 -33.15 -5.81
N THR A 419 -39.81 -32.93 -5.89
CA THR A 419 -39.02 -32.39 -4.78
C THR A 419 -39.46 -30.97 -4.43
N ARG A 420 -39.81 -30.15 -5.43
CA ARG A 420 -40.25 -28.74 -5.22
C ARG A 420 -41.59 -28.66 -4.51
N ILE A 421 -42.56 -29.56 -4.82
CA ILE A 421 -43.88 -29.62 -4.17
C ILE A 421 -43.75 -30.11 -2.71
N PHE A 422 -42.84 -31.07 -2.43
CA PHE A 422 -42.66 -31.65 -1.10
C PHE A 422 -41.68 -30.90 -0.20
N HIS A 423 -40.84 -29.99 -0.73
CA HIS A 423 -39.89 -29.22 0.08
C HIS A 423 -40.57 -28.36 1.16
N PRO A 424 -41.66 -27.61 0.90
CA PRO A 424 -42.36 -26.86 1.94
C PRO A 424 -42.99 -27.77 3.01
N VAL A 425 -43.47 -28.93 2.61
CA VAL A 425 -44.05 -29.92 3.54
C VAL A 425 -42.97 -30.53 4.44
N ARG A 426 -41.81 -30.85 3.85
CA ARG A 426 -40.67 -31.42 4.60
C ARG A 426 -40.07 -30.42 5.59
N SER A 427 -40.01 -29.13 5.25
CA SER A 427 -39.51 -28.10 6.17
C SER A 427 -40.40 -27.92 7.38
N ILE A 428 -41.74 -27.96 7.21
CA ILE A 428 -42.71 -27.88 8.29
C ILE A 428 -42.60 -29.12 9.23
N PHE A 429 -42.38 -30.30 8.66
CA PHE A 429 -42.19 -31.52 9.47
C PHE A 429 -40.83 -31.51 10.19
N SER A 430 -39.73 -31.05 9.55
CA SER A 430 -38.41 -31.02 10.19
C SER A 430 -38.33 -29.99 11.32
N GLU A 431 -39.01 -28.83 11.20
CA GLU A 431 -39.07 -27.84 12.28
C GLU A 431 -39.90 -28.26 13.50
N ARG A 432 -40.93 -29.14 13.31
CA ARG A 432 -41.75 -29.64 14.41
C ARG A 432 -41.17 -30.84 15.13
N PHE A 433 -40.29 -31.63 14.51
CA PHE A 433 -39.71 -32.83 15.11
C PHE A 433 -38.24 -32.67 15.56
N ALA A 434 -37.66 -31.48 15.40
CA ALA A 434 -36.30 -31.12 15.86
C ALA A 434 -36.30 -30.35 17.20
N LYS A 435 -37.43 -30.38 17.95
CA LYS A 435 -37.53 -29.88 19.33
C LYS A 435 -37.68 -31.00 20.31
#